data_695185f0ed606685683b2298e4aeedfc
#
_entry.id   695185f0ed606685683b2298e4aeedfc
#
_cell.length_a   1.000
_cell.length_b   1.000
_cell.length_c   1.000
_cell.angle_alpha   90.00
_cell.angle_beta   90.00
_cell.angle_gamma   90.00
#
_symmetry.space_group_name_H-M   'P 1'
#
loop_
_entity.id
_entity.type
_entity.pdbx_description
1 polymer ?
#
loop_
_entity_poly.entity_id
_entity_poly.type
_entity_poly.pdbx_seq_one_letter_code
_entity_poly.pdbx_strand_id
1 'polypeptide(L)'
;VSKAFTAAVIYQLLQAKKLELSQPVFPWLGLDRAALPGQTVDPRLATITVQQLINHRGGWNSRAANFDPVFSMRRIARRLGLRVGPSSRDIARFMVGEPLQFTPGTQERYSNFGYVVLGLVAEKAGASAFHDLVRDQVAAPLGIDRVFRARTRRDQRLPGEGFYDQPGTGLTPEFPDREVRAPLPYGGEGWLTESMTAGGGLAASAGAVARMIGHYAVWGLGLRRANQNWARSGAMAGTSSLAISRPDGLDLCFVVNTRNFGGAKAMGETSNDINRALDSARDSPAAP
;
A
#
# COMPACT_ATOMS: atom_id res chain seq x y z
N VAL A 1 3.13 -5.20 1.26
CA VAL A 1 2.03 -6.09 1.67
C VAL A 1 0.79 -5.32 2.13
N SER A 2 0.90 -4.09 2.70
CA SER A 2 -0.26 -3.29 3.17
C SER A 2 -1.43 -3.20 2.17
N LYS A 3 -1.14 -3.18 0.86
CA LYS A 3 -2.17 -3.16 -0.20
C LYS A 3 -3.12 -4.36 -0.17
N ALA A 4 -2.69 -5.52 0.34
CA ALA A 4 -3.56 -6.67 0.51
C ALA A 4 -4.63 -6.42 1.58
N PHE A 5 -4.27 -5.78 2.69
CA PHE A 5 -5.25 -5.34 3.69
C PHE A 5 -6.23 -4.31 3.11
N THR A 6 -5.73 -3.39 2.28
CA THR A 6 -6.61 -2.41 1.60
C THR A 6 -7.62 -3.10 0.68
N ALA A 7 -7.17 -4.08 -0.12
CA ALA A 7 -8.07 -4.86 -0.96
C ALA A 7 -9.09 -5.64 -0.13
N ALA A 8 -8.69 -6.20 1.03
CA ALA A 8 -9.60 -6.89 1.94
C ALA A 8 -10.67 -5.94 2.53
N VAL A 9 -10.29 -4.72 2.96
CA VAL A 9 -11.26 -3.71 3.42
C VAL A 9 -12.25 -3.36 2.31
N ILE A 10 -11.76 -3.09 1.10
CA ILE A 10 -12.63 -2.80 -0.05
C ILE A 10 -13.57 -3.97 -0.32
N TYR A 11 -13.08 -5.22 -0.27
CA TYR A 11 -13.91 -6.41 -0.41
C TYR A 11 -15.04 -6.44 0.64
N GLN A 12 -14.74 -6.19 1.92
CA GLN A 12 -15.76 -6.15 2.98
C GLN A 12 -16.81 -5.06 2.75
N LEU A 13 -16.38 -3.88 2.30
CA LEU A 13 -17.30 -2.79 1.97
C LEU A 13 -18.23 -3.13 0.79
N LEU A 14 -17.73 -3.88 -0.20
CA LEU A 14 -18.52 -4.39 -1.33
C LEU A 14 -19.53 -5.44 -0.85
N GLN A 15 -19.11 -6.40 -0.01
CA GLN A 15 -20.02 -7.41 0.56
C GLN A 15 -21.13 -6.75 1.40
N ALA A 16 -20.79 -5.69 2.13
CA ALA A 16 -21.75 -4.88 2.90
C ALA A 16 -22.61 -3.94 2.04
N LYS A 17 -22.46 -3.95 0.70
CA LYS A 17 -23.15 -3.05 -0.25
C LYS A 17 -22.97 -1.56 0.05
N LYS A 18 -21.86 -1.19 0.70
CA LYS A 18 -21.49 0.20 0.99
C LYS A 18 -20.64 0.83 -0.12
N LEU A 19 -20.22 0.04 -1.09
CA LEU A 19 -19.38 0.44 -2.20
C LEU A 19 -19.69 -0.44 -3.42
N GLU A 20 -19.45 0.09 -4.61
CA GLU A 20 -19.55 -0.64 -5.87
C GLU A 20 -18.22 -0.58 -6.63
N LEU A 21 -17.89 -1.63 -7.38
CA LEU A 21 -16.67 -1.66 -8.21
C LEU A 21 -16.68 -0.62 -9.32
N SER A 22 -17.87 -0.32 -9.85
CA SER A 22 -18.11 0.66 -10.91
C SER A 22 -18.14 2.11 -10.39
N GLN A 23 -18.13 2.32 -9.06
CA GLN A 23 -18.22 3.65 -8.45
C GLN A 23 -17.11 4.57 -8.98
N PRO A 24 -17.45 5.71 -9.65
CA PRO A 24 -16.48 6.74 -10.03
C PRO A 24 -15.90 7.40 -8.77
N VAL A 25 -14.58 7.38 -8.67
CA VAL A 25 -13.91 7.69 -7.38
C VAL A 25 -13.74 9.18 -7.15
N PHE A 26 -13.19 9.91 -8.11
CA PHE A 26 -12.78 11.30 -7.89
C PHE A 26 -13.96 12.25 -7.66
N PRO A 27 -15.03 12.24 -8.48
CA PRO A 27 -16.22 13.04 -8.20
C PRO A 27 -16.88 12.66 -6.88
N TRP A 28 -16.96 11.35 -6.60
CA TRP A 28 -17.55 10.86 -5.36
C TRP A 28 -16.78 11.29 -4.13
N LEU A 29 -15.45 11.37 -4.18
CA LEU A 29 -14.61 11.90 -3.09
C LEU A 29 -14.63 13.44 -3.00
N GLY A 30 -15.24 14.14 -3.96
CA GLY A 30 -15.16 15.61 -4.11
C GLY A 30 -13.75 16.07 -4.47
N LEU A 31 -13.08 15.29 -5.31
CA LEU A 31 -11.72 15.54 -5.82
C LEU A 31 -11.78 15.82 -7.33
N ASP A 32 -12.61 16.77 -7.72
CA ASP A 32 -12.92 17.13 -9.10
C ASP A 32 -12.33 18.49 -9.53
N ARG A 33 -11.57 19.14 -8.64
CA ARG A 33 -10.96 20.45 -8.87
C ARG A 33 -9.46 20.41 -8.59
N ALA A 34 -8.71 21.07 -9.48
CA ALA A 34 -7.27 21.23 -9.29
C ALA A 34 -6.96 22.00 -7.99
N ALA A 35 -5.89 21.57 -7.32
CA ALA A 35 -5.47 22.16 -6.05
C ALA A 35 -4.74 23.50 -6.21
N LEU A 36 -4.12 23.73 -7.37
CA LEU A 36 -3.26 24.87 -7.64
C LEU A 36 -3.84 25.74 -8.77
N PRO A 37 -3.70 27.07 -8.69
CA PRO A 37 -4.09 27.96 -9.76
C PRO A 37 -3.38 27.60 -11.09
N GLY A 38 -4.11 27.71 -12.21
CA GLY A 38 -3.58 27.45 -13.54
C GLY A 38 -3.42 25.97 -13.92
N GLN A 39 -3.72 25.03 -13.01
CA GLN A 39 -3.80 23.62 -13.36
C GLN A 39 -5.13 23.27 -14.02
N THR A 40 -5.07 22.38 -15.01
CA THR A 40 -6.25 21.81 -15.65
C THR A 40 -6.48 20.41 -15.16
N VAL A 41 -7.71 20.07 -14.81
CA VAL A 41 -8.12 18.71 -14.44
C VAL A 41 -8.29 17.88 -15.71
N ASP A 42 -7.63 16.75 -15.79
CA ASP A 42 -7.85 15.79 -16.86
C ASP A 42 -9.28 15.21 -16.74
N PRO A 43 -10.17 15.40 -17.73
CA PRO A 43 -11.56 14.95 -17.62
C PRO A 43 -11.70 13.44 -17.43
N ARG A 44 -10.69 12.65 -17.82
CA ARG A 44 -10.65 11.21 -17.62
C ARG A 44 -10.59 10.80 -16.15
N LEU A 45 -10.15 11.69 -15.25
CA LEU A 45 -10.19 11.44 -13.80
C LEU A 45 -11.60 11.12 -13.30
N ALA A 46 -12.62 11.76 -13.88
CA ALA A 46 -14.00 11.54 -13.50
C ALA A 46 -14.50 10.12 -13.79
N THR A 47 -13.83 9.39 -14.68
CA THR A 47 -14.20 8.02 -15.09
C THR A 47 -13.47 6.92 -14.33
N ILE A 48 -12.51 7.27 -13.50
CA ILE A 48 -11.71 6.28 -12.76
C ILE A 48 -12.58 5.60 -11.69
N THR A 49 -12.69 4.28 -11.79
CA THR A 49 -13.51 3.47 -10.88
C THR A 49 -12.69 2.80 -9.78
N VAL A 50 -13.38 2.32 -8.75
CA VAL A 50 -12.78 1.52 -7.67
C VAL A 50 -12.06 0.30 -8.25
N GLN A 51 -12.68 -0.42 -9.20
CA GLN A 51 -12.08 -1.57 -9.86
C GLN A 51 -10.76 -1.22 -10.57
N GLN A 52 -10.73 -0.09 -11.27
CA GLN A 52 -9.52 0.34 -11.96
C GLN A 52 -8.38 0.68 -11.01
N LEU A 53 -8.68 1.28 -9.84
CA LEU A 53 -7.67 1.56 -8.82
C LEU A 53 -7.09 0.28 -8.21
N ILE A 54 -7.94 -0.68 -7.83
CA ILE A 54 -7.51 -1.98 -7.29
C ILE A 54 -6.58 -2.69 -8.26
N ASN A 55 -6.91 -2.66 -9.54
CA ASN A 55 -6.18 -3.34 -10.60
C ASN A 55 -5.01 -2.53 -11.16
N HIS A 56 -4.60 -1.45 -10.51
CA HIS A 56 -3.52 -0.56 -10.98
C HIS A 56 -3.76 -0.02 -12.41
N ARG A 57 -5.02 0.24 -12.77
CA ARG A 57 -5.43 0.75 -14.10
C ARG A 57 -5.97 2.18 -14.06
N GLY A 58 -5.58 2.96 -13.05
CA GLY A 58 -6.08 4.33 -12.84
C GLY A 58 -5.52 5.40 -13.78
N GLY A 59 -4.54 5.09 -14.63
CA GLY A 59 -4.00 6.07 -15.59
C GLY A 59 -2.61 6.60 -15.23
N TRP A 60 -2.04 6.24 -14.07
CA TRP A 60 -0.72 6.73 -13.63
C TRP A 60 0.37 5.71 -13.90
N ASN A 61 1.51 6.22 -14.40
CA ASN A 61 2.75 5.48 -14.58
C ASN A 61 3.90 6.31 -14.02
N SER A 62 4.33 6.01 -12.80
CA SER A 62 5.37 6.76 -12.10
C SER A 62 6.72 6.76 -12.82
N ARG A 63 7.03 5.72 -13.61
CA ARG A 63 8.23 5.68 -14.45
C ARG A 63 8.14 6.68 -15.60
N ALA A 64 7.02 6.69 -16.34
CA ALA A 64 6.84 7.61 -17.47
C ALA A 64 6.77 9.07 -16.99
N ALA A 65 6.15 9.32 -15.84
CA ALA A 65 6.08 10.64 -15.23
C ALA A 65 7.39 11.06 -14.54
N ASN A 66 8.33 10.14 -14.31
CA ASN A 66 9.47 10.33 -13.41
C ASN A 66 9.08 10.93 -12.06
N PHE A 67 7.92 10.49 -11.55
CA PHE A 67 7.31 11.06 -10.35
C PHE A 67 6.38 10.04 -9.67
N ASP A 68 6.68 9.72 -8.41
CA ASP A 68 5.76 8.99 -7.53
C ASP A 68 5.40 9.92 -6.36
N PRO A 69 4.11 10.30 -6.20
CA PRO A 69 3.69 11.23 -5.16
C PRO A 69 3.95 10.70 -3.75
N VAL A 70 4.00 9.38 -3.56
CA VAL A 70 4.26 8.77 -2.25
C VAL A 70 5.71 8.99 -1.80
N PHE A 71 6.66 9.07 -2.73
CA PHE A 71 8.07 9.35 -2.44
C PHE A 71 8.44 10.82 -2.69
N SER A 72 7.46 11.68 -2.96
CA SER A 72 7.66 13.10 -3.29
C SER A 72 6.86 14.04 -2.39
N MET A 73 6.53 13.59 -1.18
CA MET A 73 5.60 14.30 -0.28
C MET A 73 6.10 15.69 0.11
N ARG A 74 7.42 15.89 0.28
CA ARG A 74 7.99 17.22 0.55
C ARG A 74 7.74 18.20 -0.60
N ARG A 75 7.90 17.74 -1.85
CA ARG A 75 7.59 18.54 -3.05
C ARG A 75 6.11 18.93 -3.08
N ILE A 76 5.22 17.97 -2.80
CA ILE A 76 3.77 18.19 -2.76
C ILE A 76 3.42 19.22 -1.69
N ALA A 77 3.91 19.04 -0.45
CA ALA A 77 3.64 19.97 0.64
C ALA A 77 4.08 21.40 0.32
N ARG A 78 5.29 21.56 -0.25
CA ARG A 78 5.80 22.88 -0.66
C ARG A 78 4.94 23.51 -1.76
N ARG A 79 4.52 22.74 -2.76
CA ARG A 79 3.66 23.22 -3.85
C ARG A 79 2.29 23.65 -3.35
N LEU A 80 1.74 22.97 -2.33
CA LEU A 80 0.47 23.28 -1.70
C LEU A 80 0.59 24.34 -0.59
N GLY A 81 1.78 24.86 -0.30
CA GLY A 81 2.02 25.84 0.76
C GLY A 81 1.78 25.29 2.18
N LEU A 82 1.91 23.97 2.38
CA LEU A 82 1.72 23.36 3.68
C LEU A 82 2.96 23.58 4.57
N ARG A 83 2.72 23.82 5.85
CA ARG A 83 3.79 23.94 6.88
C ARG A 83 4.14 22.61 7.52
N VAL A 84 3.33 21.60 7.30
CA VAL A 84 3.49 20.22 7.77
C VAL A 84 3.42 19.26 6.61
N GLY A 85 3.78 18.01 6.83
CA GLY A 85 3.69 16.98 5.79
C GLY A 85 2.26 16.80 5.27
N PRO A 86 2.10 16.43 3.98
CA PRO A 86 0.79 16.33 3.35
C PRO A 86 0.03 15.12 3.87
N SER A 87 -1.27 15.26 4.09
CA SER A 87 -2.18 14.12 4.34
C SER A 87 -2.41 13.31 3.04
N SER A 88 -3.02 12.12 3.16
CA SER A 88 -3.49 11.34 2.00
C SER A 88 -4.38 12.17 1.08
N ARG A 89 -5.25 13.00 1.68
CA ARG A 89 -6.16 13.88 0.92
C ARG A 89 -5.41 15.02 0.22
N ASP A 90 -4.37 15.58 0.83
CA ASP A 90 -3.55 16.61 0.18
C ASP A 90 -2.78 16.03 -1.01
N ILE A 91 -2.26 14.82 -0.87
CA ILE A 91 -1.63 14.09 -1.98
C ILE A 91 -2.64 13.90 -3.12
N ALA A 92 -3.85 13.46 -2.80
CA ALA A 92 -4.90 13.24 -3.80
C ALA A 92 -5.31 14.56 -4.48
N ARG A 93 -5.49 15.64 -3.73
CA ARG A 93 -5.78 16.98 -4.27
C ARG A 93 -4.69 17.49 -5.21
N PHE A 94 -3.43 17.30 -4.84
CA PHE A 94 -2.31 17.66 -5.70
C PHE A 94 -2.34 16.88 -7.02
N MET A 95 -2.57 15.58 -6.95
CA MET A 95 -2.58 14.68 -8.11
C MET A 95 -3.74 14.90 -9.07
N VAL A 96 -4.82 15.54 -8.65
CA VAL A 96 -5.92 15.94 -9.54
C VAL A 96 -5.45 16.91 -10.64
N GLY A 97 -4.44 17.73 -10.36
CA GLY A 97 -3.85 18.65 -11.34
C GLY A 97 -2.67 18.07 -12.12
N GLU A 98 -2.31 16.82 -11.89
CA GLU A 98 -1.20 16.15 -12.60
C GLU A 98 -1.76 15.29 -13.75
N PRO A 99 -1.13 15.27 -14.93
CA PRO A 99 -1.67 14.58 -16.11
C PRO A 99 -1.64 13.05 -15.94
N LEU A 100 -2.66 12.40 -16.50
CA LEU A 100 -2.65 10.94 -16.68
C LEU A 100 -1.70 10.55 -17.81
N GLN A 101 -0.93 9.47 -17.62
CA GLN A 101 0.01 8.97 -18.62
C GLN A 101 -0.63 7.98 -19.60
N PHE A 102 -1.80 7.44 -19.26
CA PHE A 102 -2.60 6.59 -20.14
C PHE A 102 -4.09 6.68 -19.81
N THR A 103 -4.95 6.22 -20.71
CA THR A 103 -6.39 6.20 -20.48
C THR A 103 -6.75 5.16 -19.41
N PRO A 104 -7.49 5.55 -18.35
CA PRO A 104 -7.92 4.62 -17.31
C PRO A 104 -8.55 3.34 -17.87
N GLY A 105 -8.21 2.21 -17.29
CA GLY A 105 -8.70 0.90 -17.73
C GLY A 105 -7.91 0.24 -18.87
N THR A 106 -7.12 0.98 -19.65
CA THR A 106 -6.46 0.43 -20.86
C THR A 106 -5.14 -0.30 -20.59
N GLN A 107 -4.43 0.08 -19.52
CA GLN A 107 -3.15 -0.51 -19.16
C GLN A 107 -3.11 -0.78 -17.66
N GLU A 108 -2.35 -1.80 -17.25
CA GLU A 108 -1.99 -2.05 -15.86
C GLU A 108 -0.59 -1.50 -15.62
N ARG A 109 -0.49 -0.53 -14.71
CA ARG A 109 0.77 0.06 -14.25
C ARG A 109 0.70 0.24 -12.74
N TYR A 110 1.61 -0.42 -12.04
CA TYR A 110 1.68 -0.34 -10.57
C TYR A 110 1.67 1.11 -10.10
N SER A 111 0.77 1.43 -9.16
CA SER A 111 0.63 2.77 -8.62
C SER A 111 0.43 2.73 -7.10
N ASN A 112 1.35 3.33 -6.36
CA ASN A 112 1.17 3.57 -4.93
C ASN A 112 0.02 4.55 -4.69
N PHE A 113 -0.07 5.57 -5.54
CA PHE A 113 -1.10 6.60 -5.45
C PHE A 113 -2.53 6.02 -5.55
N GLY A 114 -2.77 5.09 -6.46
CA GLY A 114 -4.08 4.44 -6.57
C GLY A 114 -4.54 3.82 -5.25
N TYR A 115 -3.63 3.26 -4.46
CA TYR A 115 -3.96 2.69 -3.15
C TYR A 115 -4.07 3.73 -2.03
N VAL A 116 -3.38 4.86 -2.12
CA VAL A 116 -3.66 6.02 -1.24
C VAL A 116 -5.10 6.48 -1.43
N VAL A 117 -5.56 6.60 -2.69
CA VAL A 117 -6.94 6.98 -3.02
C VAL A 117 -7.94 5.92 -2.55
N LEU A 118 -7.63 4.61 -2.68
CA LEU A 118 -8.47 3.53 -2.13
C LEU A 118 -8.64 3.62 -0.61
N GLY A 119 -7.63 4.13 0.12
CA GLY A 119 -7.77 4.44 1.53
C GLY A 119 -8.86 5.49 1.79
N LEU A 120 -8.85 6.59 1.03
CA LEU A 120 -9.88 7.63 1.13
C LEU A 120 -11.28 7.10 0.72
N VAL A 121 -11.33 6.22 -0.27
CA VAL A 121 -12.57 5.53 -0.66
C VAL A 121 -13.11 4.70 0.50
N ALA A 122 -12.24 3.90 1.13
CA ALA A 122 -12.62 3.07 2.26
C ALA A 122 -13.13 3.92 3.45
N GLU A 123 -12.44 5.00 3.80
CA GLU A 123 -12.84 5.91 4.87
C GLU A 123 -14.21 6.52 4.61
N LYS A 124 -14.48 6.95 3.38
CA LYS A 124 -15.79 7.53 3.02
C LYS A 124 -16.90 6.48 3.04
N ALA A 125 -16.68 5.30 2.45
CA ALA A 125 -17.67 4.23 2.40
C ALA A 125 -17.95 3.61 3.77
N GLY A 126 -16.89 3.46 4.58
CA GLY A 126 -16.95 2.86 5.91
C GLY A 126 -17.30 3.84 7.03
N ALA A 127 -17.31 5.16 6.76
CA ALA A 127 -17.51 6.24 7.74
C ALA A 127 -16.58 6.11 8.98
N SER A 128 -15.33 5.66 8.77
CA SER A 128 -14.34 5.42 9.83
C SER A 128 -12.93 5.59 9.27
N ALA A 129 -11.96 5.83 10.15
CA ALA A 129 -10.57 5.92 9.73
C ALA A 129 -10.09 4.59 9.11
N PHE A 130 -9.23 4.66 8.09
CA PHE A 130 -8.81 3.48 7.34
C PHE A 130 -8.22 2.36 8.23
N HIS A 131 -7.39 2.73 9.22
CA HIS A 131 -6.79 1.73 10.10
C HIS A 131 -7.79 1.06 11.05
N ASP A 132 -8.87 1.76 11.44
CA ASP A 132 -9.96 1.17 12.21
C ASP A 132 -10.76 0.17 11.36
N LEU A 133 -11.01 0.50 10.08
CA LEU A 133 -11.62 -0.44 9.15
C LEU A 133 -10.77 -1.70 8.97
N VAL A 134 -9.44 -1.56 8.88
CA VAL A 134 -8.54 -2.72 8.85
C VAL A 134 -8.65 -3.55 10.12
N ARG A 135 -8.63 -2.90 11.30
CA ARG A 135 -8.75 -3.58 12.59
C ARG A 135 -10.10 -4.31 12.71
N ASP A 136 -11.19 -3.60 12.49
CA ASP A 136 -12.52 -4.09 12.85
C ASP A 136 -13.12 -5.02 11.80
N GLN A 137 -12.87 -4.78 10.51
CA GLN A 137 -13.49 -5.54 9.42
C GLN A 137 -12.59 -6.64 8.85
N VAL A 138 -11.27 -6.55 9.04
CA VAL A 138 -10.31 -7.51 8.48
C VAL A 138 -9.58 -8.28 9.57
N ALA A 139 -9.01 -7.59 10.55
CA ALA A 139 -8.14 -8.21 11.54
C ALA A 139 -8.91 -8.92 12.66
N ALA A 140 -9.85 -8.23 13.30
CA ALA A 140 -10.60 -8.76 14.43
C ALA A 140 -11.39 -10.04 14.11
N PRO A 141 -12.09 -10.16 12.97
CA PRO A 141 -12.78 -11.40 12.60
C PRO A 141 -11.84 -12.62 12.43
N LEU A 142 -10.55 -12.37 12.20
CA LEU A 142 -9.53 -13.40 12.07
C LEU A 142 -8.74 -13.65 13.37
N GLY A 143 -9.10 -13.00 14.46
CA GLY A 143 -8.33 -13.05 15.71
C GLY A 143 -6.92 -12.46 15.58
N ILE A 144 -6.75 -11.46 14.72
CA ILE A 144 -5.50 -10.73 14.54
C ILE A 144 -5.55 -9.47 15.41
N ASP A 145 -4.68 -9.41 16.41
CA ASP A 145 -4.57 -8.30 17.36
C ASP A 145 -3.43 -7.33 17.03
N ARG A 146 -2.48 -7.75 16.17
CA ARG A 146 -1.25 -7.00 15.89
C ARG A 146 -1.20 -6.49 14.44
N VAL A 147 -2.11 -5.59 14.13
CA VAL A 147 -2.09 -4.77 12.91
C VAL A 147 -2.31 -3.32 13.32
N PHE A 148 -1.39 -2.46 12.96
CA PHE A 148 -1.36 -1.07 13.41
C PHE A 148 -1.08 -0.13 12.23
N ARG A 149 -1.49 1.12 12.39
CA ARG A 149 -0.99 2.21 11.57
C ARG A 149 0.46 2.49 11.98
N ALA A 150 1.40 2.25 11.08
CA ALA A 150 2.81 2.55 11.34
C ALA A 150 3.05 4.06 11.53
N ARG A 151 4.15 4.41 12.16
CA ARG A 151 4.55 5.78 12.45
C ARG A 151 5.84 6.15 11.73
N THR A 152 5.90 7.37 11.21
CA THR A 152 7.09 7.86 10.51
C THR A 152 8.25 8.09 11.47
N ARG A 153 8.01 8.64 12.64
CA ARG A 153 9.06 9.03 13.57
C ARG A 153 9.56 7.85 14.40
N ARG A 154 10.87 7.78 14.59
CA ARG A 154 11.53 6.71 15.36
C ARG A 154 11.06 6.65 16.82
N ASP A 155 10.82 7.80 17.43
CA ASP A 155 10.34 7.93 18.82
C ASP A 155 8.86 7.54 18.99
N GLN A 156 8.14 7.38 17.89
CA GLN A 156 6.73 6.96 17.89
C GLN A 156 6.54 5.49 17.46
N ARG A 157 7.64 4.72 17.38
CA ARG A 157 7.56 3.29 17.09
C ARG A 157 6.65 2.57 18.07
N LEU A 158 5.94 1.58 17.54
CA LEU A 158 5.02 0.76 18.33
C LEU A 158 5.78 -0.23 19.21
N PRO A 159 5.26 -0.59 20.38
CA PRO A 159 5.83 -1.65 21.21
C PRO A 159 5.94 -2.98 20.43
N GLY A 160 7.16 -3.54 20.41
CA GLY A 160 7.45 -4.78 19.67
C GLY A 160 7.64 -4.62 18.15
N GLU A 161 7.58 -3.41 17.62
CA GLU A 161 7.99 -3.12 16.25
C GLU A 161 9.51 -3.26 16.09
N GLY A 162 9.95 -4.01 15.06
CA GLY A 162 11.37 -4.21 14.77
C GLY A 162 12.10 -2.92 14.41
N PHE A 163 13.42 -2.91 14.50
CA PHE A 163 14.24 -1.83 13.97
C PHE A 163 14.34 -1.95 12.46
N TYR A 164 14.33 -0.81 11.78
CA TYR A 164 14.57 -0.71 10.35
C TYR A 164 16.04 -0.41 10.09
N ASP A 165 16.71 -1.31 9.40
CA ASP A 165 18.14 -1.19 9.09
C ASP A 165 18.36 -0.70 7.67
N GLN A 166 18.60 0.60 7.55
CA GLN A 166 18.94 1.25 6.30
C GLN A 166 19.80 2.48 6.61
N PRO A 167 21.09 2.46 6.27
CA PRO A 167 21.96 3.61 6.48
C PRO A 167 21.58 4.78 5.57
N GLY A 168 21.93 5.98 6.01
CA GLY A 168 21.70 7.21 5.28
C GLY A 168 20.56 8.07 5.83
N THR A 169 20.53 9.31 5.37
CA THR A 169 19.53 10.31 5.74
C THR A 169 19.06 11.08 4.51
N GLY A 170 17.86 11.62 4.57
CA GLY A 170 17.31 12.51 3.56
C GLY A 170 16.38 13.56 4.15
N LEU A 171 15.91 14.48 3.34
CA LEU A 171 15.02 15.55 3.77
C LEU A 171 13.62 14.99 4.08
N THR A 172 13.18 15.17 5.33
CA THR A 172 11.84 14.70 5.73
C THR A 172 10.73 15.61 5.19
N PRO A 173 9.62 15.04 4.73
CA PRO A 173 8.43 15.82 4.40
C PRO A 173 7.69 16.40 5.62
N GLU A 174 8.02 15.99 6.83
CA GLU A 174 7.38 16.46 8.05
C GLU A 174 7.50 17.99 8.21
N PHE A 175 8.63 18.55 7.77
CA PHE A 175 8.91 19.99 7.79
C PHE A 175 9.28 20.48 6.38
N PRO A 176 8.29 20.65 5.50
CA PRO A 176 8.54 20.89 4.08
C PRO A 176 9.25 22.22 3.78
N ASP A 177 9.09 23.21 4.61
CA ASP A 177 9.68 24.56 4.54
C ASP A 177 11.11 24.64 5.11
N ARG A 178 11.58 23.60 5.81
CA ARG A 178 12.90 23.54 6.45
C ARG A 178 13.73 22.38 5.92
N GLU A 179 15.04 22.50 6.03
CA GLU A 179 16.00 21.44 5.62
C GLU A 179 16.30 20.48 6.78
N VAL A 180 15.25 19.86 7.32
CA VAL A 180 15.39 18.86 8.38
C VAL A 180 15.67 17.51 7.74
N ARG A 181 16.78 16.88 8.14
CA ARG A 181 17.13 15.51 7.70
C ARG A 181 16.70 14.50 8.74
N ALA A 182 16.18 13.38 8.25
CA ALA A 182 15.81 12.22 9.05
C ALA A 182 16.49 10.96 8.48
N PRO A 183 16.67 9.89 9.27
CA PRO A 183 17.09 8.60 8.74
C PRO A 183 16.11 8.11 7.66
N LEU A 184 16.62 7.40 6.64
CA LEU A 184 15.81 6.96 5.50
C LEU A 184 14.54 6.20 5.93
N PRO A 185 14.58 5.24 6.88
CA PRO A 185 13.38 4.53 7.33
C PRO A 185 12.36 5.40 8.08
N TYR A 186 12.76 6.57 8.52
CA TYR A 186 11.98 7.45 9.39
C TYR A 186 11.67 8.79 8.72
N GLY A 187 11.22 8.73 7.47
CA GLY A 187 10.81 9.88 6.69
C GLY A 187 11.90 10.47 5.78
N GLY A 188 13.16 10.07 5.95
CA GLY A 188 14.27 10.60 5.13
C GLY A 188 14.21 10.15 3.66
N GLU A 189 13.48 9.10 3.32
CA GLU A 189 13.25 8.68 1.93
C GLU A 189 12.15 9.48 1.21
N GLY A 190 11.56 10.47 1.88
CA GLY A 190 10.62 11.40 1.25
C GLY A 190 9.14 11.05 1.41
N TRP A 191 8.80 10.12 2.30
CA TRP A 191 7.43 9.72 2.61
C TRP A 191 7.09 9.89 4.12
N LEU A 192 5.80 10.01 4.39
CA LEU A 192 5.22 9.89 5.73
C LEU A 192 4.31 8.66 5.74
N THR A 193 4.56 7.75 6.67
CA THR A 193 3.84 6.47 6.77
C THR A 193 2.34 6.70 6.98
N GLU A 194 2.00 7.69 7.78
CA GLU A 194 0.63 8.08 8.09
C GLU A 194 -0.15 8.56 6.86
N SER A 195 0.55 9.18 5.90
CA SER A 195 -0.07 9.72 4.68
C SER A 195 -0.25 8.68 3.59
N MET A 196 0.28 7.46 3.79
CA MET A 196 0.18 6.37 2.83
C MET A 196 -0.28 5.06 3.46
N THR A 197 -1.03 5.11 4.56
CA THR A 197 -1.42 3.92 5.35
C THR A 197 -1.98 2.80 4.47
N ALA A 198 -2.90 3.10 3.57
CA ALA A 198 -3.50 2.13 2.66
C ALA A 198 -2.53 1.65 1.56
N GLY A 199 -1.55 2.45 1.18
CA GLY A 199 -0.55 2.12 0.14
C GLY A 199 0.62 1.30 0.66
N GLY A 200 1.04 1.49 1.94
CA GLY A 200 2.26 0.90 2.47
C GLY A 200 2.53 1.16 3.95
N GLY A 201 1.62 1.83 4.67
CA GLY A 201 1.84 2.32 6.04
C GLY A 201 1.19 1.49 7.15
N LEU A 202 0.96 0.19 6.94
CA LEU A 202 0.56 -0.73 8.01
C LEU A 202 1.77 -1.48 8.55
N ALA A 203 1.84 -1.63 9.88
CA ALA A 203 2.76 -2.51 10.58
C ALA A 203 1.98 -3.72 11.11
N ALA A 204 2.51 -4.92 10.91
CA ALA A 204 1.88 -6.16 11.36
C ALA A 204 2.94 -7.23 11.63
N SER A 205 2.62 -8.21 12.48
CA SER A 205 3.46 -9.39 12.63
C SER A 205 3.39 -10.27 11.38
N ALA A 206 4.44 -11.06 11.10
CA ALA A 206 4.45 -12.00 9.99
C ALA A 206 3.28 -12.98 10.07
N GLY A 207 2.98 -13.51 11.27
CA GLY A 207 1.84 -14.40 11.49
C GLY A 207 0.48 -13.73 11.21
N ALA A 208 0.31 -12.45 11.56
CA ALA A 208 -0.89 -11.67 11.22
C ALA A 208 -1.08 -11.55 9.70
N VAL A 209 0.02 -11.27 8.99
CA VAL A 209 -0.01 -11.20 7.52
C VAL A 209 -0.37 -12.56 6.91
N ALA A 210 0.31 -13.65 7.34
CA ALA A 210 0.03 -15.00 6.83
C ALA A 210 -1.45 -15.37 7.02
N ARG A 211 -1.99 -15.17 8.22
CA ARG A 211 -3.41 -15.45 8.51
C ARG A 211 -4.35 -14.63 7.63
N MET A 212 -4.06 -13.34 7.46
CA MET A 212 -4.88 -12.46 6.63
C MET A 212 -4.88 -12.90 5.16
N ILE A 213 -3.72 -13.19 4.58
CA ILE A 213 -3.65 -13.60 3.17
C ILE A 213 -4.27 -14.97 2.94
N GLY A 214 -4.15 -15.90 3.89
CA GLY A 214 -4.79 -17.22 3.82
C GLY A 214 -6.31 -17.12 3.71
N HIS A 215 -6.90 -16.16 4.41
CA HIS A 215 -8.34 -15.94 4.36
C HIS A 215 -8.77 -15.14 3.12
N TYR A 216 -8.11 -14.02 2.86
CA TYR A 216 -8.58 -13.12 1.80
C TYR A 216 -7.93 -13.41 0.45
N ALA A 217 -6.67 -13.83 0.37
CA ALA A 217 -5.88 -14.13 -0.85
C ALA A 217 -6.27 -13.25 -2.07
N VAL A 218 -6.66 -12.01 -1.78
CA VAL A 218 -7.25 -11.10 -2.77
C VAL A 218 -6.15 -10.32 -3.47
N TRP A 219 -6.08 -10.50 -4.75
CA TRP A 219 -5.41 -9.58 -5.63
C TRP A 219 -6.43 -9.01 -6.61
N GLY A 220 -6.58 -7.70 -6.61
CA GLY A 220 -7.50 -7.01 -7.49
C GLY A 220 -8.93 -7.55 -7.39
N LEU A 221 -9.40 -7.91 -6.16
CA LEU A 221 -10.67 -8.62 -5.94
C LEU A 221 -10.78 -9.93 -6.76
N GLY A 222 -9.68 -10.37 -7.38
CA GLY A 222 -9.59 -11.69 -7.96
C GLY A 222 -9.53 -12.69 -6.82
N LEU A 223 -10.49 -13.60 -6.82
CA LEU A 223 -10.38 -14.81 -6.06
C LEU A 223 -9.02 -15.45 -6.39
N ARG A 224 -8.38 -16.04 -5.37
CA ARG A 224 -7.25 -16.93 -5.56
C ARG A 224 -7.51 -17.78 -6.79
N ARG A 225 -6.68 -17.68 -7.80
CA ARG A 225 -6.80 -18.59 -8.95
C ARG A 225 -6.54 -20.00 -8.45
N ALA A 226 -7.48 -20.89 -8.69
CA ALA A 226 -7.30 -22.29 -8.37
C ALA A 226 -5.96 -22.78 -8.94
N ASN A 227 -5.19 -23.50 -8.13
CA ASN A 227 -3.88 -24.07 -8.46
C ASN A 227 -2.74 -23.08 -8.75
N GLN A 228 -2.83 -21.84 -8.31
CA GLN A 228 -1.72 -20.88 -8.40
C GLN A 228 -1.36 -20.30 -7.04
N ASN A 229 -0.06 -20.16 -6.80
CA ASN A 229 0.42 -19.41 -5.64
C ASN A 229 0.04 -17.93 -5.78
N TRP A 230 -0.51 -17.38 -4.70
CA TRP A 230 -0.62 -15.95 -4.57
C TRP A 230 0.60 -15.44 -3.79
N ALA A 231 1.32 -14.48 -4.34
CA ALA A 231 2.50 -13.92 -3.67
C ALA A 231 2.52 -12.39 -3.78
N ARG A 232 2.95 -11.73 -2.71
CA ARG A 232 3.18 -10.28 -2.68
C ARG A 232 4.42 -9.96 -1.89
N SER A 233 5.25 -9.13 -2.48
CA SER A 233 6.41 -8.54 -1.81
C SER A 233 6.15 -7.08 -1.45
N GLY A 234 6.97 -6.57 -0.55
CA GLY A 234 7.02 -5.15 -0.19
C GLY A 234 8.44 -4.78 0.19
N ALA A 235 8.88 -3.58 -0.19
CA ALA A 235 10.16 -3.05 0.22
C ALA A 235 10.06 -1.53 0.43
N MET A 236 10.62 -1.09 1.54
CA MET A 236 10.80 0.33 1.89
C MET A 236 12.16 0.47 2.58
N ALA A 237 12.62 1.70 2.80
CA ALA A 237 13.85 1.88 3.55
C ALA A 237 13.82 1.08 4.85
N GLY A 238 14.80 0.21 5.06
CA GLY A 238 14.97 -0.60 6.24
C GLY A 238 14.03 -1.78 6.41
N THR A 239 13.24 -2.15 5.39
CA THR A 239 12.38 -3.35 5.48
C THR A 239 12.09 -3.96 4.13
N SER A 240 12.04 -5.28 4.09
CA SER A 240 11.52 -6.07 2.97
C SER A 240 10.61 -7.18 3.51
N SER A 241 9.60 -7.54 2.74
CA SER A 241 8.64 -8.57 3.14
C SER A 241 8.17 -9.39 1.94
N LEU A 242 7.86 -10.65 2.17
CA LEU A 242 7.21 -11.54 1.22
C LEU A 242 6.08 -12.29 1.92
N ALA A 243 4.91 -12.30 1.31
CA ALA A 243 3.76 -13.06 1.75
C ALA A 243 3.31 -14.00 0.62
N ILE A 244 3.09 -15.27 0.94
CA ILE A 244 2.70 -16.30 -0.03
C ILE A 244 1.50 -17.06 0.53
N SER A 245 0.47 -17.23 -0.30
CA SER A 245 -0.65 -18.15 -0.05
C SER A 245 -0.67 -19.21 -1.14
N ARG A 246 -0.58 -20.48 -0.74
CA ARG A 246 -0.44 -21.62 -1.64
C ARG A 246 -1.78 -22.34 -1.84
N PRO A 247 -1.97 -23.02 -3.00
CA PRO A 247 -3.18 -23.82 -3.24
C PRO A 247 -3.37 -24.99 -2.27
N ASP A 248 -2.27 -25.51 -1.70
CA ASP A 248 -2.29 -26.59 -0.71
C ASP A 248 -2.72 -26.14 0.69
N GLY A 249 -3.09 -24.86 0.86
CA GLY A 249 -3.57 -24.29 2.12
C GLY A 249 -2.48 -23.75 3.03
N LEU A 250 -1.21 -23.80 2.60
CA LEU A 250 -0.12 -23.23 3.37
C LEU A 250 0.02 -21.72 3.08
N ASP A 251 -0.03 -20.93 4.15
CA ASP A 251 0.12 -19.49 4.11
C ASP A 251 1.34 -19.08 4.92
N LEU A 252 2.21 -18.27 4.34
CA LEU A 252 3.41 -17.83 4.99
C LEU A 252 3.73 -16.37 4.72
N CYS A 253 4.42 -15.76 5.67
CA CYS A 253 5.01 -14.44 5.51
C CYS A 253 6.35 -14.40 6.20
N PHE A 254 7.33 -13.79 5.56
CA PHE A 254 8.54 -13.38 6.24
C PHE A 254 8.80 -11.89 6.05
N VAL A 255 9.49 -11.31 7.02
CA VAL A 255 9.88 -9.91 7.03
C VAL A 255 11.34 -9.84 7.46
N VAL A 256 12.12 -9.07 6.71
CA VAL A 256 13.50 -8.73 7.07
C VAL A 256 13.60 -7.23 7.31
N ASN A 257 14.40 -6.84 8.27
CA ASN A 257 14.56 -5.44 8.69
C ASN A 257 15.58 -4.66 7.85
N THR A 258 15.76 -5.04 6.58
CA THR A 258 16.61 -4.34 5.62
C THR A 258 15.98 -4.34 4.23
N ARG A 259 16.23 -3.28 3.43
CA ARG A 259 15.92 -3.28 2.00
C ARG A 259 17.01 -3.99 1.19
N ASN A 260 18.23 -4.05 1.70
CA ASN A 260 19.42 -4.56 1.00
C ASN A 260 19.44 -6.09 0.90
N PHE A 261 18.28 -6.71 0.84
CA PHE A 261 18.10 -8.15 0.67
C PHE A 261 18.15 -8.57 -0.81
N GLY A 262 19.02 -7.95 -1.62
CA GLY A 262 19.19 -8.32 -3.03
C GLY A 262 18.11 -7.85 -4.00
N GLY A 263 17.19 -6.99 -3.58
CA GLY A 263 16.13 -6.40 -4.42
C GLY A 263 15.04 -7.39 -4.85
N ALA A 264 14.25 -7.01 -5.87
CA ALA A 264 13.11 -7.79 -6.34
C ALA A 264 13.51 -9.18 -6.89
N LYS A 265 14.72 -9.30 -7.48
CA LYS A 265 15.23 -10.57 -8.01
C LYS A 265 15.46 -11.56 -6.87
N ALA A 266 16.19 -11.16 -5.83
CA ALA A 266 16.46 -12.03 -4.68
C ALA A 266 15.17 -12.39 -3.92
N MET A 267 14.20 -11.50 -3.85
CA MET A 267 12.88 -11.82 -3.28
C MET A 267 12.15 -12.88 -4.11
N GLY A 268 12.27 -12.82 -5.44
CA GLY A 268 11.71 -13.84 -6.35
C GLY A 268 12.43 -15.20 -6.18
N GLU A 269 13.75 -15.20 -6.13
CA GLU A 269 14.57 -16.39 -5.88
C GLU A 269 14.23 -17.02 -4.53
N THR A 270 14.18 -16.22 -3.47
CA THR A 270 13.77 -16.67 -2.12
C THR A 270 12.35 -17.27 -2.14
N SER A 271 11.41 -16.67 -2.84
CA SER A 271 10.06 -17.21 -3.01
C SER A 271 10.09 -18.60 -3.65
N ASN A 272 10.91 -18.78 -4.69
CA ASN A 272 11.05 -20.05 -5.39
C ASN A 272 11.75 -21.10 -4.50
N ASP A 273 12.79 -20.71 -3.74
CA ASP A 273 13.49 -21.58 -2.83
C ASP A 273 12.58 -22.07 -1.69
N ILE A 274 11.82 -21.17 -1.09
CA ILE A 274 10.83 -21.51 -0.07
C ILE A 274 9.79 -22.48 -0.64
N ASN A 275 9.25 -22.22 -1.82
CA ASN A 275 8.26 -23.12 -2.42
C ASN A 275 8.86 -24.50 -2.70
N ARG A 276 10.09 -24.59 -3.24
CA ARG A 276 10.79 -25.87 -3.45
C ARG A 276 11.04 -26.64 -2.14
N ALA A 277 11.49 -25.94 -1.10
CA ALA A 277 11.71 -26.56 0.22
C ALA A 277 10.42 -27.11 0.82
N LEU A 278 9.32 -26.39 0.69
CA LEU A 278 8.00 -26.82 1.16
C LEU A 278 7.45 -28.01 0.36
N ASP A 279 7.64 -28.03 -0.96
CA ASP A 279 7.27 -29.15 -1.81
C ASP A 279 8.06 -30.40 -1.43
N SER A 280 9.38 -30.28 -1.25
CA SER A 280 10.25 -31.38 -0.81
C SER A 280 9.87 -31.90 0.58
N ALA A 281 9.55 -31.02 1.53
CA ALA A 281 9.14 -31.43 2.88
C ALA A 281 7.81 -32.18 2.88
N ARG A 282 6.87 -31.81 2.02
CA ARG A 282 5.59 -32.50 1.86
C ARG A 282 5.75 -33.91 1.27
N ASP A 283 6.65 -34.04 0.29
CA ASP A 283 6.87 -35.29 -0.42
C ASP A 283 7.83 -36.22 0.36
N SER A 284 8.39 -35.77 1.47
CA SER A 284 9.20 -36.62 2.38
C SER A 284 8.28 -37.49 3.25
N PRO A 285 8.55 -38.81 3.37
CA PRO A 285 7.77 -39.62 4.28
C PRO A 285 7.86 -39.07 5.70
N ALA A 286 6.74 -39.03 6.40
CA ALA A 286 6.73 -38.68 7.81
C ALA A 286 7.76 -39.52 8.55
N ALA A 287 8.66 -38.89 9.32
CA ALA A 287 9.59 -39.63 10.17
C ALA A 287 8.78 -40.51 11.13
N PRO A 288 9.21 -41.75 11.37
CA PRO A 288 8.47 -42.73 12.18
C PRO A 288 8.28 -42.27 13.62
#